data_2df40b2bb99fd33e269f30b65e70ef1d
#
_entry.id   2df40b2bb99fd33e269f30b65e70ef1d
#
_cell.length_a   1.000
_cell.length_b   1.000
_cell.length_c   1.000
_cell.angle_alpha   90.00
_cell.angle_beta   90.00
_cell.angle_gamma   90.00
#
_symmetry.space_group_name_H-M   'P 1'
#
loop_
_entity.id
_entity.type
_entity.pdbx_description
1 polymer ?
#
loop_
_entity_poly.entity_id
_entity_poly.type
_entity_poly.pdbx_seq_one_letter_code
_entity_poly.pdbx_strand_id
1 'polypeptide(L)'
;MENQYNYYNSDGMNGNGQSETPFHDDNGGQKHQVPHGKKPQKKIPKAVAVTGFALLFGVVSSGTFLASNVVGSKVLGLTGVTKTNTTATKSVSSNASLSKSSSVVTSDVSSIVENVMPSIVSITNMSVQQVQDFFGGVSQQQSESAGTGIIISQNDSELLVVTNNHVVAGSDTLTVTFADGTSVEANIKGTNSEYDIAVVAVPLDSISDDTMKKISVATLGDSTQLKVGEPAIAIGNALGYGQSVTTGVISALNRSVSETNEQTGETTESDAKLIQTDAAINPGNSGGALVNASGEVIGINSSKLVGDSVEGVGYAIPISDVSDLIQNLMNQATKTKVAEKDQGAIGIKGMSVPAEYSKQLNMPEGVYASEITKGGGAEAAGMTKGSVITAIDGTTVSSMDDLQEQLQYYAKGDKVSLTIQIPQSNGEYEEKTVEVTLGAK
;
A
#
# COMPACT_ATOMS: atom_id res chain seq x y z
N MET A 1 -6.00 -12.88 -9.05
CA MET A 1 -6.57 -14.06 -8.31
C MET A 1 -7.61 -13.53 -7.36
N GLU A 2 -8.85 -13.95 -7.56
CA GLU A 2 -10.01 -13.49 -6.80
C GLU A 2 -9.93 -13.97 -5.36
N ASN A 3 -10.01 -13.04 -4.41
CA ASN A 3 -10.32 -13.36 -3.03
C ASN A 3 -11.83 -13.49 -2.88
N GLN A 4 -12.34 -14.72 -2.97
CA GLN A 4 -13.70 -15.05 -2.56
C GLN A 4 -13.77 -15.19 -1.04
N TYR A 5 -14.40 -14.24 -0.39
CA TYR A 5 -14.90 -14.42 0.97
C TYR A 5 -16.17 -15.28 0.93
N ASN A 6 -16.08 -16.54 1.36
CA ASN A 6 -17.23 -17.41 1.57
C ASN A 6 -17.87 -17.09 2.93
N TYR A 7 -19.05 -16.48 2.91
CA TYR A 7 -19.97 -16.50 4.05
C TYR A 7 -20.70 -17.86 4.09
N TYR A 8 -20.53 -18.58 5.20
CA TYR A 8 -21.34 -19.74 5.54
C TYR A 8 -22.75 -19.30 5.88
N ASN A 9 -23.73 -19.72 5.08
CA ASN A 9 -25.13 -19.73 5.49
C ASN A 9 -25.57 -21.18 5.65
N SER A 10 -25.88 -21.54 6.87
CA SER A 10 -26.56 -22.80 7.23
C SER A 10 -28.06 -22.53 7.14
N ASP A 11 -28.76 -23.17 6.23
CA ASP A 11 -30.11 -23.66 6.53
C ASP A 11 -30.53 -24.73 5.52
N GLY A 12 -31.11 -25.80 6.11
CA GLY A 12 -31.47 -27.03 5.44
C GLY A 12 -32.75 -26.93 4.61
N MET A 13 -33.00 -27.94 3.82
CA MET A 13 -34.26 -28.72 3.82
C MET A 13 -34.24 -29.82 2.76
N ASN A 14 -34.61 -30.99 3.24
CA ASN A 14 -35.27 -32.14 2.63
C ASN A 14 -35.80 -32.02 1.21
N GLY A 15 -35.62 -33.07 0.44
CA GLY A 15 -36.35 -33.34 -0.79
C GLY A 15 -36.10 -34.75 -1.32
N ASN A 16 -37.00 -35.68 -1.00
CA ASN A 16 -37.16 -37.03 -1.57
C ASN A 16 -37.25 -37.01 -3.10
N GLY A 17 -36.70 -38.00 -3.77
CA GLY A 17 -36.97 -38.31 -5.17
C GLY A 17 -36.45 -39.70 -5.55
N GLN A 18 -37.38 -40.68 -5.55
CA GLN A 18 -37.20 -42.05 -6.08
C GLN A 18 -37.07 -42.08 -7.58
N SER A 19 -36.32 -43.07 -8.12
CA SER A 19 -36.68 -43.91 -9.31
C SER A 19 -35.68 -45.06 -9.44
N GLU A 20 -36.12 -46.20 -9.21
CA GLU A 20 -36.40 -47.45 -9.90
C GLU A 20 -35.39 -47.87 -10.99
N THR A 21 -34.71 -48.97 -10.69
CA THR A 21 -34.54 -50.34 -11.23
C THR A 21 -34.09 -50.56 -12.69
N PRO A 22 -33.71 -51.78 -13.21
CA PRO A 22 -33.65 -53.11 -12.56
C PRO A 22 -32.49 -54.08 -13.08
N PHE A 23 -32.48 -55.32 -12.42
CA PHE A 23 -32.03 -56.64 -12.90
C PHE A 23 -30.53 -56.97 -13.09
N HIS A 24 -30.01 -58.04 -12.51
CA HIS A 24 -30.24 -59.49 -12.74
C HIS A 24 -29.49 -60.37 -11.71
N ASP A 25 -30.08 -61.55 -11.47
CA ASP A 25 -29.70 -62.75 -10.77
C ASP A 25 -28.25 -63.22 -10.84
N ASP A 26 -27.72 -63.88 -9.81
CA ASP A 26 -27.68 -65.35 -9.71
C ASP A 26 -26.98 -65.85 -8.42
N ASN A 27 -27.70 -66.82 -7.79
CA ASN A 27 -27.33 -68.01 -7.08
C ASN A 27 -26.07 -68.15 -6.22
N GLY A 28 -26.30 -68.62 -4.97
CA GLY A 28 -25.28 -69.33 -4.21
C GLY A 28 -25.54 -69.39 -2.71
N GLY A 29 -26.32 -70.36 -2.25
CA GLY A 29 -26.68 -70.57 -0.86
C GLY A 29 -25.51 -71.01 0.02
N GLN A 30 -25.50 -70.49 1.25
CA GLN A 30 -24.98 -71.21 2.40
C GLN A 30 -25.60 -70.64 3.71
N LYS A 31 -26.06 -71.58 4.50
CA LYS A 31 -26.63 -71.43 5.85
C LYS A 31 -25.54 -70.98 6.83
N HIS A 32 -25.74 -69.86 7.57
CA HIS A 32 -25.03 -69.70 8.82
C HIS A 32 -25.90 -69.05 9.93
N GLN A 33 -25.79 -69.66 11.04
CA GLN A 33 -26.20 -69.49 12.40
C GLN A 33 -26.41 -68.05 12.89
N VAL A 34 -27.48 -67.92 13.70
CA VAL A 34 -27.85 -66.70 14.45
C VAL A 34 -26.93 -66.57 15.69
N PRO A 35 -26.31 -65.46 15.95
CA PRO A 35 -25.73 -65.18 17.28
C PRO A 35 -26.65 -64.30 18.10
N HIS A 36 -26.67 -64.65 19.36
CA HIS A 36 -27.45 -64.06 20.44
C HIS A 36 -27.35 -62.54 20.56
N GLY A 37 -28.50 -61.89 20.86
CA GLY A 37 -28.65 -60.46 21.04
C GLY A 37 -27.83 -59.89 22.21
N LYS A 38 -27.07 -58.84 21.92
CA LYS A 38 -26.53 -57.91 22.93
C LYS A 38 -27.62 -56.88 23.26
N LYS A 39 -27.89 -56.67 24.53
CA LYS A 39 -28.81 -55.66 25.06
C LYS A 39 -28.38 -54.25 24.55
N PRO A 40 -29.31 -53.36 24.18
CA PRO A 40 -28.98 -52.01 23.73
C PRO A 40 -28.35 -51.19 24.86
N GLN A 41 -27.13 -50.72 24.66
CA GLN A 41 -26.52 -49.72 25.54
C GLN A 41 -27.24 -48.38 25.32
N LYS A 42 -27.76 -47.78 26.38
CA LYS A 42 -28.32 -46.43 26.36
C LYS A 42 -27.22 -45.43 25.99
N LYS A 43 -27.27 -44.87 24.80
CA LYS A 43 -26.38 -43.80 24.40
C LYS A 43 -26.74 -42.53 25.17
N ILE A 44 -25.79 -42.00 25.93
CA ILE A 44 -25.93 -40.69 26.58
C ILE A 44 -26.09 -39.61 25.51
N PRO A 45 -27.09 -38.73 25.61
CA PRO A 45 -27.23 -37.62 24.65
C PRO A 45 -25.96 -36.80 24.58
N LYS A 46 -25.52 -36.44 23.35
CA LYS A 46 -24.26 -35.71 23.13
C LYS A 46 -24.17 -34.41 23.94
N ALA A 47 -25.30 -33.73 24.13
CA ALA A 47 -25.37 -32.52 24.96
C ALA A 47 -24.98 -32.79 26.44
N VAL A 48 -25.40 -33.90 27.03
CA VAL A 48 -25.06 -34.26 28.42
C VAL A 48 -23.60 -34.65 28.56
N ALA A 49 -23.02 -35.28 27.53
CA ALA A 49 -21.59 -35.59 27.51
C ALA A 49 -20.72 -34.33 27.42
N VAL A 50 -21.07 -33.38 26.57
CA VAL A 50 -20.34 -32.09 26.40
C VAL A 50 -20.39 -31.28 27.70
N THR A 51 -21.56 -31.18 28.33
CA THR A 51 -21.71 -30.43 29.60
C THR A 51 -20.91 -31.09 30.73
N GLY A 52 -20.90 -32.43 30.78
CA GLY A 52 -20.10 -33.18 31.73
C GLY A 52 -18.59 -32.97 31.57
N PHE A 53 -18.11 -33.00 30.34
CA PHE A 53 -16.70 -32.70 30.04
C PHE A 53 -16.30 -31.26 30.39
N ALA A 54 -17.16 -30.26 30.09
CA ALA A 54 -16.89 -28.86 30.41
C ALA A 54 -16.81 -28.63 31.94
N LEU A 55 -17.68 -29.24 32.73
CA LEU A 55 -17.62 -29.17 34.17
C LEU A 55 -16.38 -29.87 34.77
N LEU A 56 -16.02 -31.01 34.22
CA LEU A 56 -14.83 -31.75 34.66
C LEU A 56 -13.54 -30.96 34.32
N PHE A 57 -13.48 -30.34 33.15
CA PHE A 57 -12.37 -29.49 32.78
C PHE A 57 -12.27 -28.26 33.67
N GLY A 58 -13.39 -27.62 34.00
CA GLY A 58 -13.42 -26.46 34.91
C GLY A 58 -12.90 -26.79 36.30
N VAL A 59 -13.29 -27.93 36.87
CA VAL A 59 -12.83 -28.38 38.20
C VAL A 59 -11.35 -28.75 38.18
N VAL A 60 -10.89 -29.45 37.16
CA VAL A 60 -9.46 -29.83 37.02
C VAL A 60 -8.58 -28.58 36.82
N SER A 61 -9.01 -27.65 35.98
CA SER A 61 -8.26 -26.40 35.73
C SER A 61 -8.18 -25.51 36.99
N SER A 62 -9.28 -25.37 37.74
CA SER A 62 -9.26 -24.62 39.01
C SER A 62 -8.38 -25.30 40.07
N GLY A 63 -8.43 -26.65 40.16
CA GLY A 63 -7.59 -27.41 41.08
C GLY A 63 -6.12 -27.31 40.79
N THR A 64 -5.73 -27.36 39.50
CA THR A 64 -4.33 -27.19 39.09
C THR A 64 -3.83 -25.76 39.30
N PHE A 65 -4.68 -24.74 39.06
CA PHE A 65 -4.34 -23.34 39.32
C PHE A 65 -4.13 -23.06 40.82
N LEU A 66 -4.98 -23.58 41.68
CA LEU A 66 -4.82 -23.45 43.13
C LEU A 66 -3.58 -24.20 43.64
N ALA A 67 -3.33 -25.41 43.16
CA ALA A 67 -2.16 -26.19 43.52
C ALA A 67 -0.84 -25.52 43.09
N SER A 68 -0.78 -24.95 41.86
CA SER A 68 0.40 -24.25 41.38
C SER A 68 0.65 -22.97 42.16
N ASN A 69 -0.40 -22.22 42.57
CA ASN A 69 -0.22 -21.04 43.43
C ASN A 69 0.30 -21.41 44.84
N VAL A 70 -0.18 -22.48 45.44
CA VAL A 70 0.28 -22.93 46.75
C VAL A 70 1.71 -23.47 46.69
N VAL A 71 2.07 -24.22 45.65
CA VAL A 71 3.42 -24.73 45.45
C VAL A 71 4.36 -23.58 45.07
N GLY A 72 3.96 -22.67 44.18
CA GLY A 72 4.71 -21.50 43.80
C GLY A 72 5.05 -20.59 44.99
N SER A 73 4.09 -20.35 45.87
CA SER A 73 4.30 -19.54 47.09
C SER A 73 5.25 -20.20 48.11
N LYS A 74 5.26 -21.55 48.20
CA LYS A 74 6.19 -22.28 49.08
C LYS A 74 7.60 -22.44 48.49
N VAL A 75 7.73 -22.63 47.18
CA VAL A 75 9.02 -22.88 46.53
C VAL A 75 9.75 -21.58 46.23
N LEU A 76 9.03 -20.49 45.87
CA LEU A 76 9.62 -19.17 45.53
C LEU A 76 9.66 -18.20 46.72
N GLY A 77 9.24 -18.60 47.92
CA GLY A 77 9.39 -17.75 49.12
C GLY A 77 8.52 -16.47 49.11
N LEU A 78 7.44 -16.42 48.32
CA LEU A 78 6.54 -15.28 48.21
C LEU A 78 5.42 -15.36 49.27
N THR A 79 5.81 -15.52 50.55
CA THR A 79 4.85 -15.41 51.63
C THR A 79 5.06 -14.14 52.43
N GLY A 80 4.03 -13.32 52.42
CA GLY A 80 3.68 -12.59 53.62
C GLY A 80 4.32 -11.24 53.83
N VAL A 81 3.53 -10.25 53.60
CA VAL A 81 3.61 -8.97 54.34
C VAL A 81 3.56 -9.27 55.85
N THR A 82 4.71 -9.25 56.49
CA THR A 82 4.81 -9.05 57.93
C THR A 82 5.96 -8.11 58.24
N LYS A 83 5.64 -7.06 58.97
CA LYS A 83 6.57 -6.07 59.49
C LYS A 83 7.67 -6.74 60.30
N THR A 84 8.92 -6.47 60.03
CA THR A 84 9.96 -6.37 61.08
C THR A 84 11.22 -5.67 60.51
N ASN A 85 11.55 -4.61 61.15
CA ASN A 85 12.85 -4.01 61.51
C ASN A 85 14.08 -4.16 60.57
N THR A 86 14.41 -3.04 60.00
CA THR A 86 15.70 -2.36 59.93
C THR A 86 16.99 -3.20 60.01
N THR A 87 17.68 -3.32 58.89
CA THR A 87 19.14 -3.21 58.83
C THR A 87 19.53 -2.49 57.55
N ALA A 88 20.30 -1.40 57.72
CA ALA A 88 20.66 -0.47 56.69
C ALA A 88 21.53 -1.11 55.63
N THR A 89 21.03 -1.23 54.39
CA THR A 89 21.88 -1.42 53.23
C THR A 89 21.80 -0.13 52.41
N LYS A 90 22.98 0.39 52.06
CA LYS A 90 23.15 1.64 51.32
C LYS A 90 22.24 1.68 50.10
N SER A 91 21.24 2.53 50.13
CA SER A 91 20.45 2.91 48.96
C SER A 91 21.34 3.73 48.03
N VAL A 92 21.52 3.24 46.80
CA VAL A 92 21.97 4.06 45.70
C VAL A 92 20.82 5.04 45.43
N SER A 93 21.02 6.31 45.83
CA SER A 93 20.14 7.42 45.48
C SER A 93 20.16 7.58 43.97
N SER A 94 19.20 7.01 43.26
CA SER A 94 18.82 7.48 41.94
C SER A 94 17.99 8.76 42.13
N ASN A 95 18.65 9.91 42.14
CA ASN A 95 18.01 11.19 41.94
C ASN A 95 17.58 11.33 40.46
N ALA A 96 16.66 10.50 40.02
CA ALA A 96 15.82 10.82 38.92
C ALA A 96 14.64 11.64 39.52
N SER A 97 14.83 12.93 39.65
CA SER A 97 13.70 13.85 39.78
C SER A 97 12.94 13.78 38.46
N LEU A 98 11.93 12.93 38.42
CA LEU A 98 10.84 13.06 37.45
C LEU A 98 10.23 14.45 37.70
N SER A 99 10.68 15.44 36.94
CA SER A 99 9.96 16.68 36.80
C SER A 99 8.55 16.28 36.36
N LYS A 100 7.57 16.42 37.27
CA LYS A 100 6.17 16.41 36.89
C LYS A 100 5.96 17.61 35.97
N SER A 101 6.23 17.42 34.68
CA SER A 101 5.56 18.19 33.64
C SER A 101 4.10 17.76 33.65
N SER A 102 3.33 18.32 34.56
CA SER A 102 1.89 18.20 34.55
C SER A 102 1.31 19.23 33.57
N SER A 103 1.68 19.15 32.31
CA SER A 103 0.77 19.46 31.25
C SER A 103 0.18 18.10 30.87
N VAL A 104 -1.02 17.81 31.33
CA VAL A 104 -1.92 16.90 30.66
C VAL A 104 -2.05 17.50 29.28
N VAL A 105 -1.30 16.98 28.32
CA VAL A 105 -1.53 17.26 26.92
C VAL A 105 -2.82 16.50 26.60
N THR A 106 -3.96 17.10 26.92
CA THR A 106 -5.16 16.85 26.16
C THR A 106 -4.85 17.46 24.80
N SER A 107 -4.15 16.71 23.94
CA SER A 107 -4.07 17.09 22.55
C SER A 107 -5.49 16.97 22.02
N ASP A 108 -6.15 18.09 21.92
CA ASP A 108 -7.41 18.17 21.18
C ASP A 108 -7.03 18.03 19.70
N VAL A 109 -6.86 16.78 19.29
CA VAL A 109 -6.53 16.40 17.91
C VAL A 109 -7.60 16.94 16.95
N SER A 110 -8.83 17.15 17.45
CA SER A 110 -9.94 17.65 16.66
C SER A 110 -9.64 19.02 16.06
N SER A 111 -9.07 19.95 16.84
CA SER A 111 -8.73 21.28 16.34
C SER A 111 -7.61 21.28 15.31
N ILE A 112 -6.63 20.37 15.45
CA ILE A 112 -5.57 20.19 14.46
C ILE A 112 -6.18 19.65 13.16
N VAL A 113 -7.02 18.64 13.28
CA VAL A 113 -7.69 18.00 12.13
C VAL A 113 -8.59 18.99 11.40
N GLU A 114 -9.42 19.79 12.12
CA GLU A 114 -10.26 20.82 11.51
C GLU A 114 -9.46 21.83 10.69
N ASN A 115 -8.27 22.18 11.12
CA ASN A 115 -7.38 23.11 10.39
C ASN A 115 -6.70 22.49 9.18
N VAL A 116 -6.36 21.20 9.23
CA VAL A 116 -5.65 20.50 8.14
C VAL A 116 -6.61 19.92 7.10
N MET A 117 -7.81 19.51 7.50
CA MET A 117 -8.80 18.85 6.67
C MET A 117 -9.11 19.58 5.35
N PRO A 118 -9.19 20.92 5.30
CA PRO A 118 -9.37 21.66 4.05
C PRO A 118 -8.26 21.48 3.01
N SER A 119 -7.10 20.97 3.40
CA SER A 119 -5.98 20.68 2.50
C SER A 119 -5.91 19.22 2.07
N ILE A 120 -6.82 18.37 2.54
CA ILE A 120 -6.85 16.94 2.22
C ILE A 120 -7.96 16.64 1.23
N VAL A 121 -7.63 15.90 0.18
CA VAL A 121 -8.57 15.50 -0.87
C VAL A 121 -8.58 13.99 -1.03
N SER A 122 -9.72 13.45 -1.50
CA SER A 122 -9.78 12.07 -1.97
C SER A 122 -9.39 12.01 -3.43
N ILE A 123 -8.65 11.00 -3.82
CA ILE A 123 -8.32 10.71 -5.22
C ILE A 123 -8.96 9.39 -5.60
N THR A 124 -9.78 9.40 -6.63
CA THR A 124 -10.34 8.21 -7.24
C THR A 124 -9.66 7.98 -8.58
N ASN A 125 -9.09 6.81 -8.75
CA ASN A 125 -8.45 6.36 -9.97
C ASN A 125 -9.35 5.30 -10.61
N MET A 126 -9.79 5.55 -11.84
CA MET A 126 -10.53 4.61 -12.65
C MET A 126 -9.64 4.11 -13.78
N SER A 127 -9.50 2.81 -13.90
CA SER A 127 -8.77 2.14 -14.99
C SER A 127 -9.65 1.11 -15.69
N VAL A 128 -9.44 0.94 -17.00
CA VAL A 128 -10.14 -0.06 -17.83
C VAL A 128 -9.12 -1.09 -18.29
N GLN A 129 -9.20 -2.29 -17.74
CA GLN A 129 -8.34 -3.40 -18.14
C GLN A 129 -9.04 -4.29 -19.16
N GLN A 130 -8.33 -4.66 -20.22
CA GLN A 130 -8.79 -5.68 -21.15
C GLN A 130 -8.40 -7.05 -20.62
N VAL A 131 -9.39 -7.82 -20.18
CA VAL A 131 -9.18 -9.19 -19.71
C VAL A 131 -9.52 -10.15 -20.85
N GLN A 132 -8.56 -10.99 -21.24
CA GLN A 132 -8.77 -12.03 -22.22
C GLN A 132 -9.35 -13.27 -21.54
N ASP A 133 -10.57 -13.65 -21.92
CA ASP A 133 -11.22 -14.86 -21.42
C ASP A 133 -10.52 -16.13 -21.94
N PHE A 134 -10.63 -17.21 -21.16
CA PHE A 134 -10.07 -18.52 -21.53
C PHE A 134 -10.53 -19.04 -22.92
N PHE A 135 -11.62 -18.51 -23.44
CA PHE A 135 -12.15 -18.84 -24.78
C PHE A 135 -11.75 -17.82 -25.86
N GLY A 136 -10.82 -16.91 -25.58
CA GLY A 136 -10.31 -15.93 -26.56
C GLY A 136 -11.21 -14.71 -26.75
N GLY A 137 -12.24 -14.53 -25.94
CA GLY A 137 -13.01 -13.29 -25.84
C GLY A 137 -12.23 -12.20 -25.08
N VAL A 138 -12.36 -10.96 -25.52
CA VAL A 138 -11.81 -9.79 -24.81
C VAL A 138 -12.96 -9.09 -24.10
N SER A 139 -12.95 -9.05 -22.78
CA SER A 139 -13.86 -8.27 -21.96
C SER A 139 -13.15 -7.07 -21.34
N GLN A 140 -13.82 -5.92 -21.26
CA GLN A 140 -13.32 -4.75 -20.56
C GLN A 140 -13.79 -4.82 -19.11
N GLN A 141 -12.86 -4.82 -18.17
CA GLN A 141 -13.14 -4.75 -16.74
C GLN A 141 -12.70 -3.38 -16.22
N GLN A 142 -13.65 -2.64 -15.66
CA GLN A 142 -13.33 -1.41 -14.93
C GLN A 142 -12.84 -1.77 -13.53
N SER A 143 -11.74 -1.15 -13.13
CA SER A 143 -11.20 -1.20 -11.77
C SER A 143 -11.21 0.22 -11.22
N GLU A 144 -11.69 0.35 -9.99
CA GLU A 144 -11.69 1.61 -9.25
C GLU A 144 -10.80 1.44 -8.01
N SER A 145 -9.89 2.37 -7.81
CA SER A 145 -9.09 2.45 -6.59
C SER A 145 -9.17 3.86 -6.00
N ALA A 146 -9.04 3.95 -4.70
CA ALA A 146 -9.13 5.21 -3.98
C ALA A 146 -7.88 5.42 -3.11
N GLY A 147 -7.45 6.66 -3.05
CA GLY A 147 -6.38 7.14 -2.19
C GLY A 147 -6.66 8.56 -1.71
N THR A 148 -5.63 9.18 -1.21
CA THR A 148 -5.68 10.52 -0.65
C THR A 148 -4.64 11.41 -1.32
N GLY A 149 -4.87 12.72 -1.32
CA GLY A 149 -3.91 13.72 -1.74
C GLY A 149 -3.88 14.91 -0.79
N ILE A 150 -2.80 15.67 -0.85
CA ILE A 150 -2.55 16.86 -0.05
C ILE A 150 -2.41 18.05 -0.99
N ILE A 151 -3.22 19.08 -0.83
CA ILE A 151 -3.10 20.33 -1.56
C ILE A 151 -1.84 21.05 -1.07
N ILE A 152 -0.83 21.18 -1.91
CA ILE A 152 0.47 21.74 -1.54
C ILE A 152 0.78 23.09 -2.17
N SER A 153 0.10 23.44 -3.26
CA SER A 153 0.33 24.70 -3.97
C SER A 153 -0.82 25.05 -4.90
N GLN A 154 -0.80 26.27 -5.40
CA GLN A 154 -1.66 26.77 -6.45
C GLN A 154 -0.84 27.71 -7.34
N ASN A 155 -1.00 27.61 -8.65
CA ASN A 155 -0.49 28.56 -9.63
C ASN A 155 -1.66 29.31 -10.31
N ASP A 156 -1.40 30.02 -11.39
CA ASP A 156 -2.41 30.84 -12.08
C ASP A 156 -3.52 30.02 -12.75
N SER A 157 -3.33 28.73 -12.99
CA SER A 157 -4.25 27.87 -13.75
C SER A 157 -4.63 26.57 -13.04
N GLU A 158 -3.84 26.14 -12.06
CA GLU A 158 -3.96 24.81 -11.47
C GLU A 158 -3.81 24.83 -9.96
N LEU A 159 -4.59 24.00 -9.29
CA LEU A 159 -4.38 23.58 -7.92
C LEU A 159 -3.52 22.31 -7.95
N LEU A 160 -2.44 22.27 -7.15
CA LEU A 160 -1.47 21.20 -7.16
C LEU A 160 -1.61 20.34 -5.92
N VAL A 161 -1.76 19.04 -6.14
CA VAL A 161 -1.99 18.03 -5.12
C VAL A 161 -0.88 16.99 -5.17
N VAL A 162 -0.19 16.76 -4.05
CA VAL A 162 0.77 15.66 -3.93
C VAL A 162 0.06 14.41 -3.42
N THR A 163 0.48 13.26 -3.92
CA THR A 163 -0.02 11.93 -3.52
C THR A 163 1.06 10.87 -3.77
N ASN A 164 0.76 9.60 -3.52
CA ASN A 164 1.65 8.52 -3.95
C ASN A 164 1.49 8.20 -5.44
N ASN A 165 2.58 7.73 -6.07
CA ASN A 165 2.56 7.30 -7.45
C ASN A 165 1.59 6.11 -7.65
N HIS A 166 1.60 5.11 -6.77
CA HIS A 166 0.71 3.95 -6.89
C HIS A 166 -0.79 4.30 -6.81
N VAL A 167 -1.16 5.45 -6.23
CA VAL A 167 -2.56 5.93 -6.19
C VAL A 167 -3.04 6.35 -7.57
N VAL A 168 -2.16 6.91 -8.40
CA VAL A 168 -2.53 7.48 -9.71
C VAL A 168 -2.06 6.63 -10.89
N ALA A 169 -1.18 5.66 -10.65
CA ALA A 169 -0.62 4.80 -11.69
C ALA A 169 -1.72 4.04 -12.45
N GLY A 170 -1.54 3.92 -13.77
CA GLY A 170 -2.46 3.20 -14.66
C GLY A 170 -3.86 3.81 -14.78
N SER A 171 -4.08 5.06 -14.30
CA SER A 171 -5.40 5.70 -14.35
C SER A 171 -5.81 6.06 -15.78
N ASP A 172 -7.03 5.71 -16.18
CA ASP A 172 -7.67 6.28 -17.37
C ASP A 172 -8.34 7.62 -17.07
N THR A 173 -8.90 7.73 -15.86
CA THR A 173 -9.50 8.97 -15.37
C THR A 173 -9.15 9.14 -13.90
N LEU A 174 -8.70 10.33 -13.53
CA LEU A 174 -8.48 10.74 -12.15
C LEU A 174 -9.54 11.75 -11.73
N THR A 175 -10.12 11.54 -10.56
CA THR A 175 -11.07 12.46 -9.94
C THR A 175 -10.56 12.86 -8.56
N VAL A 176 -10.51 14.16 -8.32
CA VAL A 176 -10.21 14.74 -7.01
C VAL A 176 -11.52 15.16 -6.37
N THR A 177 -11.79 14.69 -5.15
CA THR A 177 -12.96 15.07 -4.35
C THR A 177 -12.50 15.86 -3.13
N PHE A 178 -12.98 17.10 -3.03
CA PHE A 178 -12.67 18.02 -1.94
C PHE A 178 -13.45 17.70 -0.67
N ALA A 179 -13.06 18.32 0.44
CA ALA A 179 -13.70 18.13 1.76
C ALA A 179 -15.19 18.47 1.79
N ASP A 180 -15.67 19.32 0.87
CA ASP A 180 -17.09 19.68 0.75
C ASP A 180 -17.90 18.69 -0.12
N GLY A 181 -17.27 17.62 -0.62
CA GLY A 181 -17.88 16.60 -1.47
C GLY A 181 -17.91 16.96 -2.96
N THR A 182 -17.36 18.11 -3.36
CA THR A 182 -17.26 18.47 -4.79
C THR A 182 -16.17 17.64 -5.45
N SER A 183 -16.51 16.98 -6.56
CA SER A 183 -15.58 16.15 -7.34
C SER A 183 -15.26 16.82 -8.67
N VAL A 184 -13.99 16.82 -9.06
CA VAL A 184 -13.46 17.44 -10.28
C VAL A 184 -12.46 16.50 -10.94
N GLU A 185 -12.44 16.48 -12.27
CA GLU A 185 -11.44 15.76 -13.03
C GLU A 185 -10.06 16.39 -12.84
N ALA A 186 -9.05 15.54 -12.76
CA ALA A 186 -7.68 15.97 -12.53
C ALA A 186 -6.71 15.27 -13.50
N ASN A 187 -5.54 15.85 -13.70
CA ASN A 187 -4.52 15.34 -14.59
C ASN A 187 -3.21 15.08 -13.86
N ILE A 188 -2.45 14.09 -14.31
CA ILE A 188 -1.11 13.86 -13.79
C ILE A 188 -0.19 14.98 -14.28
N LYS A 189 0.50 15.64 -13.36
CA LYS A 189 1.51 16.64 -13.67
C LYS A 189 2.90 16.02 -13.79
N GLY A 190 3.22 15.11 -12.88
CA GLY A 190 4.45 14.33 -12.90
C GLY A 190 4.43 13.22 -11.86
N THR A 191 5.23 12.19 -12.10
CA THR A 191 5.33 11.00 -11.23
C THR A 191 6.79 10.62 -11.03
N ASN A 192 7.06 9.95 -9.91
CA ASN A 192 8.31 9.27 -9.65
C ASN A 192 8.01 7.95 -8.91
N SER A 193 8.27 6.83 -9.57
CA SER A 193 7.97 5.50 -9.03
C SER A 193 8.96 5.06 -7.96
N GLU A 194 10.20 5.53 -8.01
CA GLU A 194 11.25 5.19 -7.04
C GLU A 194 10.93 5.68 -5.63
N TYR A 195 10.47 6.94 -5.52
CA TYR A 195 10.06 7.55 -4.24
C TYR A 195 8.56 7.39 -3.97
N ASP A 196 7.82 6.74 -4.86
CA ASP A 196 6.35 6.57 -4.79
C ASP A 196 5.62 7.92 -4.62
N ILE A 197 6.02 8.95 -5.40
CA ILE A 197 5.46 10.31 -5.36
C ILE A 197 4.84 10.67 -6.70
N ALA A 198 3.68 11.32 -6.65
CA ALA A 198 3.04 11.95 -7.80
C ALA A 198 2.53 13.34 -7.45
N VAL A 199 2.49 14.23 -8.45
CA VAL A 199 1.78 15.50 -8.40
C VAL A 199 0.65 15.47 -9.40
N VAL A 200 -0.54 15.81 -8.92
CA VAL A 200 -1.79 15.90 -9.70
C VAL A 200 -2.17 17.37 -9.81
N ALA A 201 -2.60 17.78 -10.98
CA ALA A 201 -3.08 19.12 -11.26
C ALA A 201 -4.59 19.11 -11.45
N VAL A 202 -5.29 19.98 -10.73
CA VAL A 202 -6.73 20.25 -10.90
C VAL A 202 -6.90 21.61 -11.54
N PRO A 203 -7.52 21.74 -12.74
CA PRO A 203 -7.74 23.02 -13.38
C PRO A 203 -8.61 23.94 -12.49
N LEU A 204 -8.15 25.17 -12.24
CA LEU A 204 -8.86 26.12 -11.38
C LEU A 204 -10.23 26.52 -11.91
N ASP A 205 -10.39 26.56 -13.20
CA ASP A 205 -11.67 26.88 -13.87
C ASP A 205 -12.75 25.79 -13.70
N SER A 206 -12.31 24.57 -13.32
CA SER A 206 -13.22 23.46 -13.00
C SER A 206 -13.67 23.47 -11.53
N ILE A 207 -13.07 24.28 -10.67
CA ILE A 207 -13.38 24.36 -9.24
C ILE A 207 -14.30 25.56 -9.00
N SER A 208 -15.45 25.31 -8.32
CA SER A 208 -16.36 26.39 -7.99
C SER A 208 -15.78 27.38 -6.98
N ASP A 209 -16.18 28.68 -7.06
CA ASP A 209 -15.77 29.69 -6.08
C ASP A 209 -16.13 29.31 -4.62
N ASP A 210 -17.21 28.54 -4.43
CA ASP A 210 -17.64 28.13 -3.08
C ASP A 210 -16.76 27.00 -2.53
N THR A 211 -16.27 26.10 -3.38
CA THR A 211 -15.27 25.09 -3.03
C THR A 211 -13.92 25.74 -2.74
N MET A 212 -13.50 26.71 -3.61
CA MET A 212 -12.24 27.43 -3.41
C MET A 212 -12.16 28.17 -2.06
N LYS A 213 -13.28 28.64 -1.51
CA LYS A 213 -13.33 29.27 -0.17
C LYS A 213 -13.19 28.28 0.98
N LYS A 214 -13.37 26.98 0.73
CA LYS A 214 -13.36 25.92 1.76
C LYS A 214 -12.09 25.08 1.77
N ILE A 215 -11.25 25.24 0.77
CA ILE A 215 -9.97 24.53 0.66
C ILE A 215 -8.82 25.43 1.10
N SER A 216 -7.71 24.81 1.47
CA SER A 216 -6.48 25.52 1.84
C SER A 216 -5.26 24.73 1.36
N VAL A 217 -4.17 25.43 1.21
CA VAL A 217 -2.85 24.81 0.98
C VAL A 217 -2.31 24.34 2.33
N ALA A 218 -1.78 23.11 2.37
CA ALA A 218 -1.18 22.53 3.57
C ALA A 218 0.09 23.27 3.97
N THR A 219 0.33 23.38 5.27
CA THR A 219 1.61 23.84 5.81
C THR A 219 2.56 22.65 5.88
N LEU A 220 3.70 22.74 5.19
CA LEU A 220 4.73 21.71 5.23
C LEU A 220 5.66 21.96 6.42
N GLY A 221 5.94 20.91 7.20
CA GLY A 221 6.88 20.91 8.31
C GLY A 221 8.29 20.48 7.91
N ASP A 222 9.17 20.44 8.87
CA ASP A 222 10.56 19.97 8.70
C ASP A 222 10.71 18.56 9.31
N SER A 223 10.68 17.54 8.44
CA SER A 223 10.81 16.14 8.89
C SER A 223 12.23 15.78 9.37
N THR A 224 13.23 16.63 9.12
CA THR A 224 14.62 16.39 9.60
C THR A 224 14.77 16.64 11.10
N GLN A 225 13.84 17.37 11.72
CA GLN A 225 13.86 17.73 13.14
C GLN A 225 13.04 16.78 14.03
N LEU A 226 12.37 15.77 13.43
CA LEU A 226 11.50 14.84 14.14
C LEU A 226 12.26 14.01 15.17
N LYS A 227 11.57 13.69 16.27
CA LYS A 227 12.08 12.83 17.34
C LYS A 227 11.11 11.70 17.61
N VAL A 228 11.68 10.53 17.88
CA VAL A 228 10.88 9.36 18.32
C VAL A 228 10.09 9.70 19.58
N GLY A 229 8.80 9.35 19.58
CA GLY A 229 7.85 9.64 20.65
C GLY A 229 7.05 10.93 20.46
N GLU A 230 7.33 11.76 19.44
CA GLU A 230 6.49 12.92 19.09
C GLU A 230 5.13 12.46 18.56
N PRO A 231 4.04 13.20 18.86
CA PRO A 231 2.71 12.89 18.33
C PRO A 231 2.68 12.91 16.81
N ALA A 232 2.00 11.94 16.21
CA ALA A 232 1.75 11.84 14.79
C ALA A 232 0.27 11.58 14.54
N ILE A 233 -0.31 12.29 13.57
CA ILE A 233 -1.72 12.20 13.18
C ILE A 233 -1.73 11.88 11.70
N ALA A 234 -2.23 10.71 11.34
CA ALA A 234 -2.41 10.34 9.94
C ALA A 234 -3.83 10.69 9.49
N ILE A 235 -3.92 11.45 8.40
CA ILE A 235 -5.18 11.94 7.82
C ILE A 235 -5.28 11.44 6.38
N GLY A 236 -6.44 10.87 6.04
CA GLY A 236 -6.71 10.38 4.69
C GLY A 236 -8.14 9.96 4.49
N ASN A 237 -8.45 9.37 3.35
CA ASN A 237 -9.78 8.87 3.00
C ASN A 237 -9.75 7.33 2.90
N ALA A 238 -9.70 6.66 4.07
CA ALA A 238 -9.61 5.21 4.11
C ALA A 238 -10.79 4.55 3.36
N LEU A 239 -10.47 3.72 2.36
CA LEU A 239 -11.43 2.92 1.58
C LEU A 239 -12.48 3.74 0.81
N GLY A 240 -12.29 5.03 0.59
CA GLY A 240 -13.27 5.88 -0.11
C GLY A 240 -14.56 6.16 0.67
N TYR A 241 -14.66 5.74 1.94
CA TYR A 241 -15.85 5.94 2.78
C TYR A 241 -15.88 7.29 3.50
N GLY A 242 -14.98 8.19 3.17
CA GLY A 242 -14.84 9.50 3.79
C GLY A 242 -13.53 9.65 4.54
N GLN A 243 -13.27 10.88 4.96
CA GLN A 243 -12.03 11.23 5.64
C GLN A 243 -11.90 10.47 6.96
N SER A 244 -10.74 9.85 7.17
CA SER A 244 -10.38 9.12 8.38
C SER A 244 -9.14 9.71 9.03
N VAL A 245 -9.13 9.69 10.36
CA VAL A 245 -8.02 10.19 11.16
C VAL A 245 -7.58 9.10 12.12
N THR A 246 -6.30 8.81 12.13
CA THR A 246 -5.69 7.93 13.12
C THR A 246 -4.57 8.66 13.85
N THR A 247 -4.34 8.32 15.11
CA THR A 247 -3.33 8.97 15.93
C THR A 247 -2.35 7.97 16.51
N GLY A 248 -1.12 8.39 16.63
CA GLY A 248 -0.03 7.62 17.20
C GLY A 248 1.15 8.51 17.52
N VAL A 249 2.34 7.94 17.46
CA VAL A 249 3.60 8.64 17.66
C VAL A 249 4.58 8.28 16.53
N ILE A 250 5.63 9.06 16.40
CA ILE A 250 6.80 8.68 15.61
C ILE A 250 7.49 7.53 16.34
N SER A 251 7.37 6.31 15.80
CA SER A 251 7.92 5.09 16.42
C SER A 251 9.41 4.90 16.10
N ALA A 252 9.81 5.26 14.88
CA ALA A 252 11.21 5.24 14.44
C ALA A 252 11.42 6.18 13.25
N LEU A 253 12.68 6.51 12.96
CA LEU A 253 13.11 7.32 11.83
C LEU A 253 14.16 6.55 11.01
N ASN A 254 14.34 6.95 9.76
CA ASN A 254 15.32 6.39 8.84
C ASN A 254 15.17 4.85 8.66
N ARG A 255 13.92 4.38 8.53
CA ARG A 255 13.64 2.97 8.25
C ARG A 255 13.77 2.67 6.77
N SER A 256 14.59 1.69 6.42
CA SER A 256 14.55 1.06 5.10
C SER A 256 13.54 -0.09 5.14
N VAL A 257 12.71 -0.20 4.12
CA VAL A 257 11.73 -1.28 3.97
C VAL A 257 12.18 -2.12 2.78
N SER A 258 12.19 -3.43 2.97
CA SER A 258 12.46 -4.37 1.90
C SER A 258 11.15 -4.81 1.28
N GLU A 259 10.97 -4.59 -0.02
CA GLU A 259 9.85 -5.14 -0.77
C GLU A 259 10.21 -6.54 -1.26
N THR A 260 9.39 -7.53 -0.92
CA THR A 260 9.55 -8.89 -1.46
C THR A 260 8.55 -9.09 -2.60
N ASN A 261 9.05 -9.35 -3.78
CA ASN A 261 8.20 -9.71 -4.91
C ASN A 261 7.63 -11.12 -4.68
N GLU A 262 6.33 -11.22 -4.46
CA GLU A 262 5.66 -12.50 -4.16
C GLU A 262 5.75 -13.53 -5.30
N GLN A 263 5.97 -13.08 -6.54
CA GLN A 263 6.07 -13.97 -7.71
C GLN A 263 7.48 -14.53 -7.89
N THR A 264 8.51 -13.78 -7.52
CA THR A 264 9.91 -14.17 -7.66
C THR A 264 10.57 -14.55 -6.34
N GLY A 265 9.98 -14.16 -5.20
CA GLY A 265 10.56 -14.34 -3.86
C GLY A 265 11.74 -13.41 -3.59
N GLU A 266 11.97 -12.45 -4.46
CA GLU A 266 13.08 -11.52 -4.39
C GLU A 266 12.79 -10.36 -3.44
N THR A 267 13.76 -10.03 -2.60
CA THR A 267 13.66 -8.92 -1.65
C THR A 267 14.56 -7.79 -2.13
N THR A 268 13.96 -6.65 -2.47
CA THR A 268 14.66 -5.42 -2.81
C THR A 268 14.62 -4.47 -1.63
N GLU A 269 15.76 -3.99 -1.14
CA GLU A 269 15.80 -2.93 -0.14
C GLU A 269 15.54 -1.59 -0.81
N SER A 270 14.54 -0.85 -0.32
CA SER A 270 14.30 0.53 -0.74
C SER A 270 15.37 1.43 -0.09
N ASP A 271 16.00 2.29 -0.88
CA ASP A 271 16.91 3.32 -0.38
C ASP A 271 16.17 4.46 0.34
N ALA A 272 14.83 4.49 0.24
CA ALA A 272 13.99 5.48 0.91
C ALA A 272 14.07 5.32 2.43
N LYS A 273 14.41 6.40 3.11
CA LYS A 273 14.41 6.48 4.57
C LYS A 273 13.03 6.92 5.05
N LEU A 274 12.30 6.03 5.70
CA LEU A 274 10.91 6.24 6.06
C LEU A 274 10.75 6.66 7.53
N ILE A 275 9.66 7.38 7.80
CA ILE A 275 9.12 7.59 9.14
C ILE A 275 8.26 6.37 9.47
N GLN A 276 8.52 5.73 10.61
CA GLN A 276 7.66 4.69 11.17
C GLN A 276 6.75 5.30 12.22
N THR A 277 5.46 4.95 12.18
CA THR A 277 4.45 5.36 13.17
C THR A 277 3.58 4.18 13.58
N ASP A 278 2.96 4.24 14.76
CA ASP A 278 1.91 3.31 15.19
C ASP A 278 0.49 3.85 14.92
N ALA A 279 0.38 5.07 14.36
CA ALA A 279 -0.87 5.50 13.74
C ALA A 279 -1.26 4.54 12.62
N ALA A 280 -2.52 4.10 12.58
CA ALA A 280 -2.96 3.10 11.62
C ALA A 280 -2.89 3.65 10.18
N ILE A 281 -2.04 3.08 9.34
CA ILE A 281 -1.93 3.32 7.91
C ILE A 281 -2.55 2.14 7.18
N ASN A 282 -3.59 2.40 6.39
CA ASN A 282 -4.38 1.38 5.69
C ASN A 282 -4.62 1.82 4.24
N PRO A 283 -5.00 0.89 3.33
CA PRO A 283 -5.46 1.25 1.99
C PRO A 283 -6.51 2.37 2.03
N GLY A 284 -6.30 3.40 1.20
CA GLY A 284 -7.13 4.60 1.13
C GLY A 284 -6.53 5.82 1.84
N ASN A 285 -5.73 5.69 2.92
CA ASN A 285 -5.00 6.85 3.44
C ASN A 285 -3.59 7.03 2.82
N SER A 286 -3.20 6.15 1.89
CA SER A 286 -2.02 6.37 1.02
C SER A 286 -2.13 7.69 0.27
N GLY A 287 -1.02 8.43 0.22
CA GLY A 287 -0.96 9.77 -0.36
C GLY A 287 -1.49 10.88 0.54
N GLY A 288 -2.09 10.53 1.69
CA GLY A 288 -2.55 11.46 2.72
C GLY A 288 -1.42 11.94 3.62
N ALA A 289 -1.79 12.86 4.54
CA ALA A 289 -0.82 13.54 5.38
C ALA A 289 -0.53 12.76 6.68
N LEU A 290 0.75 12.66 7.04
CA LEU A 290 1.18 12.50 8.41
C LEU A 290 1.49 13.91 8.95
N VAL A 291 0.81 14.35 10.00
CA VAL A 291 0.99 15.70 10.56
C VAL A 291 1.46 15.66 12.01
N ASN A 292 2.20 16.68 12.40
CA ASN A 292 2.65 16.87 13.78
C ASN A 292 1.58 17.57 14.65
N ALA A 293 1.91 17.80 15.91
CA ALA A 293 1.02 18.49 16.87
C ALA A 293 0.73 19.97 16.53
N SER A 294 1.46 20.57 15.58
CA SER A 294 1.22 21.92 15.08
C SER A 294 0.32 21.94 13.83
N GLY A 295 -0.07 20.76 13.30
CA GLY A 295 -0.83 20.63 12.05
C GLY A 295 0.02 20.77 10.80
N GLU A 296 1.34 20.65 10.91
CA GLU A 296 2.26 20.71 9.78
C GLU A 296 2.48 19.31 9.20
N VAL A 297 2.49 19.18 7.87
CA VAL A 297 2.72 17.93 7.17
C VAL A 297 4.21 17.55 7.28
N ILE A 298 4.49 16.46 7.97
CA ILE A 298 5.83 15.92 8.19
C ILE A 298 6.14 14.71 7.30
N GLY A 299 5.10 14.09 6.70
CA GLY A 299 5.26 12.97 5.80
C GLY A 299 4.03 12.69 4.96
N ILE A 300 4.21 11.85 3.93
CA ILE A 300 3.15 11.35 3.05
C ILE A 300 2.93 9.88 3.40
N ASN A 301 1.73 9.52 3.85
CA ASN A 301 1.38 8.15 4.25
C ASN A 301 1.49 7.18 3.06
N SER A 302 2.04 5.98 3.26
CA SER A 302 2.06 4.94 2.24
C SER A 302 1.70 3.58 2.84
N SER A 303 0.57 3.02 2.41
CA SER A 303 0.12 1.69 2.84
C SER A 303 0.82 0.56 2.07
N LYS A 304 1.39 0.84 0.89
CA LYS A 304 2.14 -0.14 0.08
C LYS A 304 3.36 -0.71 0.83
N LEU A 305 3.95 0.10 1.70
CA LEU A 305 5.16 -0.23 2.45
C LEU A 305 4.89 -1.03 3.74
N VAL A 306 3.63 -1.31 4.04
CA VAL A 306 3.22 -2.13 5.19
C VAL A 306 2.98 -3.55 4.71
N GLY A 307 3.78 -4.51 5.16
CA GLY A 307 3.53 -5.92 4.87
C GLY A 307 2.22 -6.40 5.52
N ASP A 308 1.46 -7.27 4.84
CA ASP A 308 0.11 -7.75 5.21
C ASP A 308 -0.02 -8.38 6.60
N SER A 309 1.07 -8.59 7.33
CA SER A 309 1.10 -9.37 8.57
C SER A 309 1.55 -8.61 9.82
N VAL A 310 1.79 -7.30 9.76
CA VAL A 310 2.32 -6.55 10.91
C VAL A 310 1.34 -5.48 11.37
N GLU A 311 0.57 -5.77 12.41
CA GLU A 311 -0.29 -4.77 13.06
C GLU A 311 0.52 -3.74 13.86
N GLY A 312 0.07 -2.48 13.85
CA GLY A 312 0.69 -1.40 14.64
C GLY A 312 1.99 -0.84 14.07
N VAL A 313 2.29 -1.09 12.80
CA VAL A 313 3.40 -0.48 12.06
C VAL A 313 2.85 0.20 10.81
N GLY A 314 3.04 1.50 10.71
CA GLY A 314 2.73 2.31 9.54
C GLY A 314 3.97 3.06 9.07
N TYR A 315 4.00 3.42 7.80
CA TYR A 315 5.10 4.17 7.21
C TYR A 315 4.61 5.42 6.49
N ALA A 316 5.46 6.45 6.53
CA ALA A 316 5.28 7.66 5.75
C ALA A 316 6.62 8.09 5.13
N ILE A 317 6.55 8.67 3.94
CA ILE A 317 7.69 9.24 3.22
C ILE A 317 7.96 10.61 3.84
N PRO A 318 9.20 10.90 4.35
CA PRO A 318 9.50 12.18 4.96
C PRO A 318 9.35 13.32 3.96
N ILE A 319 8.62 14.36 4.32
CA ILE A 319 8.31 15.46 3.38
C ILE A 319 9.57 16.22 2.95
N SER A 320 10.55 16.38 3.84
CA SER A 320 11.78 17.12 3.52
C SER A 320 12.65 16.36 2.53
N ASP A 321 12.64 15.02 2.54
CA ASP A 321 13.46 14.20 1.65
C ASP A 321 12.96 14.25 0.19
N VAL A 322 11.67 14.53 0.00
CA VAL A 322 11.03 14.59 -1.33
C VAL A 322 10.64 15.99 -1.76
N SER A 323 11.00 17.03 -0.99
CA SER A 323 10.62 18.41 -1.28
C SER A 323 11.13 18.92 -2.64
N ASP A 324 12.40 18.67 -2.97
CA ASP A 324 13.00 19.07 -4.24
C ASP A 324 12.38 18.28 -5.41
N LEU A 325 12.11 16.99 -5.21
CA LEU A 325 11.40 16.16 -6.18
C LEU A 325 10.00 16.70 -6.46
N ILE A 326 9.22 16.99 -5.40
CA ILE A 326 7.89 17.58 -5.54
C ILE A 326 7.94 18.90 -6.32
N GLN A 327 8.90 19.77 -6.00
CA GLN A 327 9.09 21.03 -6.72
C GLN A 327 9.38 20.80 -8.22
N ASN A 328 10.22 19.83 -8.54
CA ASN A 328 10.50 19.46 -9.92
C ASN A 328 9.26 18.94 -10.65
N LEU A 329 8.46 18.07 -9.99
CA LEU A 329 7.22 17.56 -10.56
C LEU A 329 6.18 18.66 -10.77
N MET A 330 6.04 19.60 -9.83
CA MET A 330 5.14 20.75 -9.95
C MET A 330 5.47 21.65 -11.14
N ASN A 331 6.73 21.73 -11.55
CA ASN A 331 7.18 22.55 -12.68
C ASN A 331 7.05 21.87 -14.04
N GLN A 332 6.70 20.59 -14.09
CA GLN A 332 6.45 19.89 -15.35
C GLN A 332 5.18 20.42 -16.04
N ALA A 333 5.09 20.25 -17.35
CA ALA A 333 3.86 20.51 -18.07
C ALA A 333 2.81 19.44 -17.71
N THR A 334 1.59 19.86 -17.41
CA THR A 334 0.49 18.93 -17.13
C THR A 334 0.20 18.11 -18.37
N LYS A 335 0.18 16.79 -18.23
CA LYS A 335 0.03 15.84 -19.32
C LYS A 335 -1.44 15.40 -19.44
N THR A 336 -1.99 15.50 -20.66
CA THR A 336 -3.31 14.94 -20.97
C THR A 336 -3.13 13.66 -21.76
N LYS A 337 -3.83 12.59 -21.40
CA LYS A 337 -3.77 11.34 -22.14
C LYS A 337 -4.23 11.51 -23.58
N VAL A 338 -3.43 10.96 -24.49
CA VAL A 338 -3.75 10.90 -25.92
C VAL A 338 -4.61 9.66 -26.18
N ALA A 339 -5.64 9.79 -27.02
CA ALA A 339 -6.46 8.64 -27.40
C ALA A 339 -5.57 7.50 -27.95
N GLU A 340 -5.80 6.26 -27.57
CA GLU A 340 -4.94 5.10 -27.86
C GLU A 340 -4.51 4.98 -29.34
N LYS A 341 -5.44 5.25 -30.26
CA LYS A 341 -5.21 5.24 -31.72
C LYS A 341 -4.21 6.32 -32.21
N ASP A 342 -4.04 7.39 -31.44
CA ASP A 342 -3.21 8.55 -31.76
C ASP A 342 -1.90 8.56 -30.97
N GLN A 343 -1.72 7.61 -30.03
CA GLN A 343 -0.51 7.48 -29.22
C GLN A 343 0.71 7.20 -30.06
N GLY A 344 1.82 7.78 -29.63
CA GLY A 344 3.12 7.61 -30.26
C GLY A 344 3.87 6.38 -29.75
N ALA A 345 4.81 5.88 -30.56
CA ALA A 345 5.72 4.81 -30.20
C ALA A 345 7.17 5.19 -30.47
N ILE A 346 8.07 4.78 -29.60
CA ILE A 346 9.52 5.00 -29.73
C ILE A 346 10.10 4.18 -30.89
N GLY A 347 9.53 3.01 -31.16
CA GLY A 347 10.03 2.07 -32.18
C GLY A 347 11.13 1.16 -31.66
N ILE A 348 10.88 0.52 -30.52
CA ILE A 348 11.73 -0.52 -29.91
C ILE A 348 10.91 -1.75 -29.53
N LYS A 349 11.58 -2.91 -29.37
CA LYS A 349 11.10 -3.97 -28.49
C LYS A 349 11.86 -3.87 -27.17
N GLY A 350 11.16 -3.44 -26.12
CA GLY A 350 11.73 -3.24 -24.81
C GLY A 350 11.48 -4.44 -23.89
N MET A 351 12.31 -4.56 -22.86
CA MET A 351 12.11 -5.44 -21.73
C MET A 351 12.61 -4.73 -20.49
N SER A 352 11.90 -4.88 -19.38
CA SER A 352 12.37 -4.35 -18.08
C SER A 352 13.69 -5.02 -17.69
N VAL A 353 14.61 -4.26 -17.11
CA VAL A 353 15.82 -4.75 -16.45
C VAL A 353 15.55 -4.72 -14.95
N PRO A 354 15.18 -5.85 -14.33
CA PRO A 354 14.99 -5.89 -12.88
C PRO A 354 16.27 -5.59 -12.13
N ALA A 355 16.16 -5.01 -10.94
CA ALA A 355 17.29 -4.62 -10.10
C ALA A 355 18.31 -5.76 -9.84
N GLU A 356 17.84 -7.01 -9.80
CA GLU A 356 18.71 -8.20 -9.67
C GLU A 356 19.65 -8.35 -10.87
N TYR A 357 19.12 -8.25 -12.10
CA TYR A 357 19.95 -8.34 -13.31
C TYR A 357 20.84 -7.11 -13.48
N SER A 358 20.35 -5.94 -13.04
CA SER A 358 21.13 -4.71 -12.99
C SER A 358 22.43 -4.94 -12.21
N LYS A 359 22.33 -5.46 -11.00
CA LYS A 359 23.49 -5.74 -10.11
C LYS A 359 24.38 -6.87 -10.65
N GLN A 360 23.79 -7.97 -11.15
CA GLN A 360 24.55 -9.12 -11.62
C GLN A 360 25.32 -8.87 -12.91
N LEU A 361 24.72 -8.12 -13.83
CA LEU A 361 25.25 -7.87 -15.17
C LEU A 361 25.92 -6.49 -15.29
N ASN A 362 25.95 -5.71 -14.19
CA ASN A 362 26.40 -4.31 -14.17
C ASN A 362 25.69 -3.48 -15.26
N MET A 363 24.37 -3.69 -15.40
CA MET A 363 23.49 -2.98 -16.33
C MET A 363 22.70 -1.90 -15.58
N PRO A 364 22.41 -0.75 -16.19
CA PRO A 364 21.47 0.20 -15.63
C PRO A 364 20.06 -0.42 -15.49
N GLU A 365 19.36 -0.05 -14.43
CA GLU A 365 17.93 -0.33 -14.28
C GLU A 365 17.13 0.49 -15.28
N GLY A 366 16.05 -0.07 -15.86
CA GLY A 366 15.26 0.62 -16.88
C GLY A 366 14.73 -0.31 -17.95
N VAL A 367 14.55 0.20 -19.18
CA VAL A 367 14.03 -0.55 -20.32
C VAL A 367 15.14 -0.86 -21.33
N TYR A 368 15.54 -2.12 -21.39
CA TYR A 368 16.52 -2.63 -22.34
C TYR A 368 15.89 -2.75 -23.74
N ALA A 369 16.51 -2.11 -24.74
CA ALA A 369 16.11 -2.20 -26.14
C ALA A 369 16.68 -3.46 -26.78
N SER A 370 15.90 -4.54 -26.83
CA SER A 370 16.28 -5.82 -27.43
C SER A 370 16.29 -5.78 -28.96
N GLU A 371 15.47 -4.91 -29.56
CA GLU A 371 15.40 -4.67 -31.00
C GLU A 371 15.02 -3.22 -31.27
N ILE A 372 15.61 -2.63 -32.30
CA ILE A 372 15.26 -1.28 -32.81
C ILE A 372 14.47 -1.45 -34.09
N THR A 373 13.29 -0.83 -34.17
CA THR A 373 12.43 -0.88 -35.35
C THR A 373 13.03 -0.04 -36.48
N LYS A 374 13.26 -0.65 -37.63
CA LYS A 374 13.80 0.04 -38.80
C LYS A 374 12.85 1.14 -39.28
N GLY A 375 13.40 2.35 -39.49
CA GLY A 375 12.63 3.56 -39.82
C GLY A 375 11.87 4.16 -38.67
N GLY A 376 12.02 3.63 -37.44
CA GLY A 376 11.40 4.17 -36.24
C GLY A 376 12.15 5.36 -35.64
N GLY A 377 11.50 6.04 -34.68
CA GLY A 377 12.08 7.21 -34.00
C GLY A 377 13.38 6.89 -33.27
N ALA A 378 13.47 5.71 -32.62
CA ALA A 378 14.68 5.27 -31.93
C ALA A 378 15.87 5.11 -32.88
N GLU A 379 15.68 4.52 -34.09
CA GLU A 379 16.73 4.39 -35.08
C GLU A 379 17.21 5.77 -35.58
N ALA A 380 16.24 6.66 -35.87
CA ALA A 380 16.53 8.01 -36.33
C ALA A 380 17.29 8.84 -35.26
N ALA A 381 17.05 8.61 -33.98
CA ALA A 381 17.76 9.23 -32.86
C ALA A 381 19.13 8.58 -32.56
N GLY A 382 19.50 7.53 -33.30
CA GLY A 382 20.79 6.86 -33.15
C GLY A 382 20.85 5.90 -31.97
N MET A 383 19.70 5.44 -31.44
CA MET A 383 19.67 4.35 -30.46
C MET A 383 20.13 3.04 -31.09
N THR A 384 20.78 2.22 -30.30
CA THR A 384 21.28 0.92 -30.73
C THR A 384 20.69 -0.19 -29.89
N LYS A 385 20.63 -1.41 -30.44
CA LYS A 385 20.31 -2.60 -29.66
C LYS A 385 21.27 -2.69 -28.45
N GLY A 386 20.72 -2.94 -27.28
CA GLY A 386 21.47 -2.99 -26.02
C GLY A 386 21.44 -1.69 -25.22
N SER A 387 20.94 -0.59 -25.78
CA SER A 387 20.69 0.62 -24.99
C SER A 387 19.62 0.39 -23.94
N VAL A 388 19.75 1.00 -22.77
CA VAL A 388 18.76 0.97 -21.69
C VAL A 388 18.17 2.36 -21.53
N ILE A 389 16.85 2.49 -21.63
CA ILE A 389 16.13 3.75 -21.37
C ILE A 389 15.94 3.87 -19.87
N THR A 390 16.39 4.96 -19.28
CA THR A 390 16.31 5.24 -17.83
C THR A 390 15.41 6.42 -17.49
N ALA A 391 15.10 7.31 -18.46
CA ALA A 391 14.14 8.38 -18.28
C ALA A 391 13.51 8.83 -19.61
N ILE A 392 12.31 9.42 -19.53
CA ILE A 392 11.61 10.13 -20.60
C ILE A 392 11.20 11.52 -20.11
N ASP A 393 11.61 12.58 -20.81
CA ASP A 393 11.39 13.99 -20.43
C ASP A 393 11.70 14.26 -18.95
N GLY A 394 12.79 13.67 -18.43
CA GLY A 394 13.24 13.80 -17.05
C GLY A 394 12.47 12.95 -16.04
N THR A 395 11.43 12.22 -16.46
CA THR A 395 10.72 11.26 -15.61
C THR A 395 11.46 9.93 -15.63
N THR A 396 11.88 9.41 -14.47
CA THR A 396 12.56 8.12 -14.34
C THR A 396 11.67 6.98 -14.84
N VAL A 397 12.29 6.04 -15.54
CA VAL A 397 11.67 4.83 -16.09
C VAL A 397 12.48 3.63 -15.62
N SER A 398 11.93 2.84 -14.71
CA SER A 398 12.53 1.64 -14.14
C SER A 398 12.01 0.35 -14.77
N SER A 399 10.87 0.42 -15.45
CA SER A 399 10.22 -0.76 -16.06
C SER A 399 9.61 -0.44 -17.43
N MET A 400 9.24 -1.49 -18.17
CA MET A 400 8.49 -1.34 -19.41
C MET A 400 7.09 -0.78 -19.18
N ASP A 401 6.49 -1.08 -18.05
CA ASP A 401 5.18 -0.56 -17.66
C ASP A 401 5.26 0.94 -17.41
N ASP A 402 6.28 1.43 -16.70
CA ASP A 402 6.52 2.87 -16.51
C ASP A 402 6.67 3.59 -17.85
N LEU A 403 7.45 3.02 -18.77
CA LEU A 403 7.64 3.60 -20.09
C LEU A 403 6.34 3.67 -20.88
N GLN A 404 5.55 2.60 -20.85
CA GLN A 404 4.24 2.56 -21.53
C GLN A 404 3.26 3.56 -20.91
N GLU A 405 3.25 3.69 -19.59
CA GLU A 405 2.43 4.67 -18.89
C GLU A 405 2.80 6.11 -19.32
N GLN A 406 4.08 6.44 -19.37
CA GLN A 406 4.51 7.74 -19.83
C GLN A 406 4.14 8.00 -21.30
N LEU A 407 4.27 7.00 -22.18
CA LEU A 407 3.96 7.15 -23.61
C LEU A 407 2.48 7.39 -23.90
N GLN A 408 1.56 7.10 -22.96
CA GLN A 408 0.13 7.41 -23.12
C GLN A 408 -0.16 8.92 -23.27
N TYR A 409 0.76 9.76 -22.86
CA TYR A 409 0.62 11.22 -22.89
C TYR A 409 1.21 11.88 -24.14
N TYR A 410 1.75 11.09 -25.07
CA TYR A 410 2.40 11.61 -26.28
C TYR A 410 1.75 11.08 -27.53
N ALA A 411 1.48 11.99 -28.47
CA ALA A 411 0.93 11.64 -29.76
C ALA A 411 2.04 11.18 -30.74
N LYS A 412 1.61 10.50 -31.80
CA LYS A 412 2.46 10.28 -32.95
C LYS A 412 2.95 11.63 -33.51
N GLY A 413 4.25 11.77 -33.71
CA GLY A 413 4.90 13.00 -34.19
C GLY A 413 5.46 13.88 -33.09
N ASP A 414 5.07 13.64 -31.83
CA ASP A 414 5.68 14.35 -30.71
C ASP A 414 7.15 13.99 -30.56
N LYS A 415 7.92 14.93 -30.02
CA LYS A 415 9.32 14.77 -29.71
C LYS A 415 9.46 14.58 -28.20
N VAL A 416 10.18 13.54 -27.82
CA VAL A 416 10.48 13.23 -26.43
C VAL A 416 11.99 13.18 -26.22
N SER A 417 12.45 13.61 -25.06
CA SER A 417 13.85 13.52 -24.65
C SER A 417 14.04 12.21 -23.86
N LEU A 418 14.77 11.26 -24.41
CA LEU A 418 15.10 10.03 -23.70
C LEU A 418 16.50 10.11 -23.08
N THR A 419 16.62 9.83 -21.80
CA THR A 419 17.91 9.50 -21.19
C THR A 419 18.15 8.01 -21.40
N ILE A 420 19.23 7.68 -22.07
CA ILE A 420 19.61 6.30 -22.41
C ILE A 420 21.02 6.00 -21.93
N GLN A 421 21.24 4.76 -21.59
CA GLN A 421 22.54 4.21 -21.25
C GLN A 421 23.00 3.30 -22.40
N ILE A 422 24.12 3.62 -23.02
CA ILE A 422 24.64 2.92 -24.20
C ILE A 422 25.78 2.01 -23.78
N PRO A 423 25.72 0.68 -24.08
CA PRO A 423 26.79 -0.23 -23.73
C PRO A 423 28.07 0.09 -24.54
N GLN A 424 29.18 0.15 -23.83
CA GLN A 424 30.49 0.37 -24.39
C GLN A 424 31.27 -0.95 -24.54
N SER A 425 32.29 -0.98 -25.39
CA SER A 425 33.11 -2.20 -25.63
C SER A 425 33.89 -2.67 -24.40
N ASN A 426 34.05 -1.86 -23.38
CA ASN A 426 34.67 -2.18 -22.09
C ASN A 426 33.69 -2.80 -21.07
N GLY A 427 32.39 -2.95 -21.43
CA GLY A 427 31.35 -3.47 -20.54
C GLY A 427 30.73 -2.41 -19.62
N GLU A 428 31.13 -1.14 -19.74
CA GLU A 428 30.49 -0.02 -19.03
C GLU A 428 29.34 0.55 -19.85
N TYR A 429 28.48 1.34 -19.22
CA TYR A 429 27.39 2.06 -19.86
C TYR A 429 27.70 3.57 -19.83
N GLU A 430 27.43 4.25 -20.95
CA GLU A 430 27.58 5.70 -21.09
C GLU A 430 26.21 6.34 -21.20
N GLU A 431 25.94 7.31 -20.33
CA GLU A 431 24.70 8.06 -20.35
C GLU A 431 24.67 9.06 -21.51
N LYS A 432 23.54 9.10 -22.20
CA LYS A 432 23.29 10.03 -23.27
C LYS A 432 21.82 10.43 -23.32
N THR A 433 21.57 11.72 -23.55
CA THR A 433 20.22 12.21 -23.85
C THR A 433 20.04 12.29 -25.36
N VAL A 434 18.94 11.75 -25.88
CA VAL A 434 18.58 11.76 -27.29
C VAL A 434 17.16 12.27 -27.50
N GLU A 435 16.91 13.08 -28.51
CA GLU A 435 15.57 13.50 -28.91
C GLU A 435 14.99 12.46 -29.88
N VAL A 436 13.85 11.88 -29.55
CA VAL A 436 13.16 10.87 -30.35
C VAL A 436 11.84 11.43 -30.85
N THR A 437 11.60 11.40 -32.16
CA THR A 437 10.27 11.69 -32.72
C THR A 437 9.46 10.41 -32.74
N LEU A 438 8.30 10.42 -32.07
CA LEU A 438 7.46 9.22 -31.95
C LEU A 438 6.79 8.85 -33.27
N GLY A 439 6.85 7.56 -33.60
CA GLY A 439 6.16 6.96 -34.74
C GLY A 439 4.71 6.58 -34.39
N ALA A 440 4.03 5.89 -35.32
CA ALA A 440 2.75 5.23 -35.00
C ALA A 440 3.00 3.99 -34.12
N LYS A 441 2.04 3.69 -33.25
CA LYS A 441 2.01 2.47 -32.43
C LYS A 441 1.70 1.23 -33.28
#